data_bc5d45cd666cae0b7ed3676e86bbef5f
#
_entry.id   bc5d45cd666cae0b7ed3676e86bbef5f
#
_cell.length_a   1.000
_cell.length_b   1.000
_cell.length_c   1.000
_cell.angle_alpha   90.00
_cell.angle_beta   90.00
_cell.angle_gamma   90.00
#
_symmetry.space_group_name_H-M   'P 1'
#
loop_
_entity.id
_entity.type
_entity.pdbx_description
1 polymer ?
#
loop_
_entity_poly.entity_id
_entity_poly.type
_entity_poly.pdbx_seq_one_letter_code
_entity_poly.pdbx_strand_id
1 'polypeptide(L)'
;MTPSQWSSLNESWHHNLEKNPDTRIGNQPPYADQALALTILKKNNIIDIDDALDYAAGYGTLSNFLLKYLDTRLNIFDRYVRMENENNLYIDEASLRKYRLVVNSAMFEHVLDRHALNEVNSLVADDGVLMLHTVVCERIPKDPDWFYFTPVVHTAFHTNKSMGLLMEQWGYAASIYSPQAKSWFLFKKQHPQLSGLEEKISGINGEVQTKYFHYKAGFVDYWKGF
;
A
#
# COMPACT_ATOMS: atom_id res chain seq x y z
N MET A 1 -13.69 22.30 -4.14
CA MET A 1 -13.08 22.19 -2.81
C MET A 1 -11.63 22.64 -2.91
N THR A 2 -11.18 23.52 -2.01
CA THR A 2 -9.77 23.96 -1.99
C THR A 2 -8.89 22.89 -1.32
N PRO A 3 -7.55 22.89 -1.55
CA PRO A 3 -6.65 21.96 -0.85
C PRO A 3 -6.77 22.03 0.67
N SER A 4 -6.92 23.22 1.25
CA SER A 4 -7.12 23.39 2.70
C SER A 4 -8.41 22.77 3.21
N GLN A 5 -9.53 22.94 2.48
CA GLN A 5 -10.80 22.28 2.82
C GLN A 5 -10.69 20.76 2.74
N TRP A 6 -9.96 20.26 1.74
CA TRP A 6 -9.70 18.83 1.58
C TRP A 6 -8.88 18.26 2.73
N SER A 7 -7.80 18.94 3.12
CA SER A 7 -6.98 18.54 4.26
C SER A 7 -7.79 18.48 5.55
N SER A 8 -8.59 19.52 5.83
CA SER A 8 -9.44 19.55 7.04
C SER A 8 -10.50 18.45 7.04
N LEU A 9 -11.06 18.12 5.87
CA LEU A 9 -12.03 17.03 5.76
C LEU A 9 -11.40 15.67 6.04
N ASN A 10 -10.22 15.39 5.45
CA ASN A 10 -9.50 14.15 5.69
C ASN A 10 -9.09 14.00 7.16
N GLU A 11 -8.49 15.03 7.74
CA GLU A 11 -8.10 15.04 9.15
C GLU A 11 -9.31 14.76 10.05
N SER A 12 -10.42 15.45 9.84
CA SER A 12 -11.65 15.26 10.62
C SER A 12 -12.22 13.86 10.45
N TRP A 13 -12.22 13.32 9.23
CA TRP A 13 -12.72 11.98 8.95
C TRP A 13 -11.89 10.91 9.67
N HIS A 14 -10.59 10.93 9.50
CA HIS A 14 -9.69 9.94 10.12
C HIS A 14 -9.70 10.05 11.64
N HIS A 15 -9.72 11.25 12.21
CA HIS A 15 -9.83 11.44 13.65
C HIS A 15 -11.14 10.86 14.22
N ASN A 16 -12.26 11.00 13.53
CA ASN A 16 -13.54 10.45 13.96
C ASN A 16 -13.60 8.92 13.83
N LEU A 17 -13.00 8.33 12.79
CA LEU A 17 -12.90 6.88 12.63
C LEU A 17 -12.11 6.24 13.78
N GLU A 18 -11.02 6.85 14.17
CA GLU A 18 -10.16 6.35 15.25
C GLU A 18 -10.85 6.39 16.62
N LYS A 19 -11.75 7.34 16.84
CA LYS A 19 -12.51 7.47 18.10
C LYS A 19 -13.66 6.49 18.23
N ASN A 20 -14.13 5.91 17.13
CA ASN A 20 -15.25 4.97 17.15
C ASN A 20 -14.75 3.54 16.92
N PRO A 21 -14.65 2.71 18.00
CA PRO A 21 -14.14 1.34 17.89
C PRO A 21 -14.90 0.46 16.89
N ASP A 22 -16.22 0.67 16.75
CA ASP A 22 -17.07 -0.18 15.91
C ASP A 22 -16.85 0.07 14.42
N THR A 23 -16.54 1.33 14.04
CA THR A 23 -16.22 1.69 12.64
C THR A 23 -14.76 1.41 12.30
N ARG A 24 -13.87 1.46 13.29
CA ARG A 24 -12.43 1.25 13.12
C ARG A 24 -12.10 -0.14 12.60
N ILE A 25 -12.69 -1.18 13.18
CA ILE A 25 -12.37 -2.58 12.86
C ILE A 25 -12.81 -2.95 11.44
N GLY A 26 -13.95 -2.45 10.97
CA GLY A 26 -14.50 -2.78 9.65
C GLY A 26 -13.82 -2.08 8.46
N ASN A 27 -13.16 -0.93 8.71
CA ASN A 27 -12.65 -0.05 7.66
C ASN A 27 -11.11 0.05 7.63
N GLN A 28 -10.41 -0.69 8.47
CA GLN A 28 -8.94 -0.69 8.45
C GLN A 28 -8.40 -1.63 7.36
N PRO A 29 -7.25 -1.27 6.75
CA PRO A 29 -6.48 -2.22 5.95
C PRO A 29 -6.13 -3.48 6.76
N PRO A 30 -5.91 -4.63 6.12
CA PRO A 30 -5.53 -5.86 6.80
C PRO A 30 -4.05 -5.84 7.23
N TYR A 31 -3.70 -4.93 8.14
CA TYR A 31 -2.31 -4.66 8.53
C TYR A 31 -1.55 -5.89 9.02
N ALA A 32 -2.20 -6.81 9.73
CA ALA A 32 -1.56 -8.06 10.17
C ALA A 32 -1.15 -8.94 8.98
N ASP A 33 -2.05 -9.09 7.99
CA ASP A 33 -1.77 -9.85 6.76
C ASP A 33 -0.76 -9.13 5.87
N GLN A 34 -0.78 -7.79 5.84
CA GLN A 34 0.23 -6.98 5.16
C GLN A 34 1.62 -7.18 5.77
N ALA A 35 1.71 -7.14 7.10
CA ALA A 35 2.97 -7.41 7.80
C ALA A 35 3.47 -8.84 7.55
N LEU A 36 2.56 -9.82 7.51
CA LEU A 36 2.90 -11.20 7.18
C LEU A 36 3.40 -11.33 5.74
N ALA A 37 2.73 -10.72 4.77
CA ALA A 37 3.17 -10.71 3.37
C ALA A 37 4.56 -10.09 3.21
N LEU A 38 4.80 -8.92 3.83
CA LEU A 38 6.12 -8.27 3.87
C LEU A 38 7.18 -9.17 4.50
N THR A 39 6.83 -9.86 5.60
CA THR A 39 7.71 -10.80 6.29
C THR A 39 8.12 -11.97 5.38
N ILE A 40 7.17 -12.55 4.67
CA ILE A 40 7.42 -13.66 3.73
C ILE A 40 8.34 -13.19 2.61
N LEU A 41 8.05 -12.04 1.99
CA LEU A 41 8.86 -11.52 0.89
C LEU A 41 10.27 -11.13 1.33
N LYS A 42 10.45 -10.53 2.53
CA LYS A 42 11.78 -10.24 3.10
C LYS A 42 12.59 -11.52 3.35
N LYS A 43 11.98 -12.52 4.00
CA LYS A 43 12.66 -13.80 4.32
C LYS A 43 13.12 -14.56 3.07
N ASN A 44 12.44 -14.35 1.94
CA ASN A 44 12.80 -14.92 0.64
C ASN A 44 13.70 -14.00 -0.20
N ASN A 45 14.23 -12.92 0.38
CA ASN A 45 15.11 -11.95 -0.28
C ASN A 45 14.49 -11.35 -1.57
N ILE A 46 13.17 -11.13 -1.56
CA ILE A 46 12.45 -10.52 -2.69
C ILE A 46 12.38 -9.00 -2.52
N ILE A 47 12.20 -8.53 -1.29
CA ILE A 47 12.15 -7.10 -0.95
C ILE A 47 13.14 -6.77 0.16
N ASP A 48 13.54 -5.49 0.22
CA ASP A 48 14.36 -4.94 1.30
C ASP A 48 13.48 -4.02 2.17
N ILE A 49 13.25 -4.42 3.42
CA ILE A 49 12.45 -3.65 4.39
C ILE A 49 13.33 -2.69 5.21
N ASP A 50 14.65 -2.91 5.24
CA ASP A 50 15.55 -2.12 6.08
C ASP A 50 15.71 -0.68 5.55
N ASP A 51 15.37 -0.45 4.27
CA ASP A 51 15.26 0.87 3.63
C ASP A 51 13.82 1.12 3.16
N ALA A 52 12.90 1.24 4.12
CA ALA A 52 11.47 1.35 3.84
C ALA A 52 10.83 2.60 4.43
N LEU A 53 9.77 3.06 3.74
CA LEU A 53 8.88 4.13 4.16
C LEU A 53 7.43 3.63 4.13
N ASP A 54 6.68 3.85 5.21
CA ASP A 54 5.22 3.76 5.23
C ASP A 54 4.66 5.19 5.06
N TYR A 55 4.18 5.50 3.85
CA TYR A 55 3.66 6.81 3.46
C TYR A 55 2.15 6.86 3.66
N ALA A 56 1.68 7.90 4.34
CA ALA A 56 0.31 8.03 4.85
C ALA A 56 -0.02 6.90 5.85
N ALA A 57 0.91 6.66 6.77
CA ALA A 57 0.90 5.53 7.69
C ALA A 57 -0.11 5.67 8.84
N GLY A 58 -0.81 6.81 8.96
CA GLY A 58 -1.69 7.09 10.08
C GLY A 58 -0.95 6.92 11.41
N TYR A 59 -1.45 6.07 12.27
CA TYR A 59 -0.88 5.81 13.62
C TYR A 59 0.23 4.75 13.63
N GLY A 60 0.77 4.35 12.48
CA GLY A 60 1.88 3.41 12.38
C GLY A 60 1.51 1.97 12.72
N THR A 61 0.26 1.57 12.52
CA THR A 61 -0.23 0.23 12.86
C THR A 61 0.55 -0.86 12.15
N LEU A 62 0.85 -0.71 10.86
CA LEU A 62 1.65 -1.67 10.10
C LEU A 62 3.07 -1.80 10.66
N SER A 63 3.72 -0.68 10.99
CA SER A 63 5.05 -0.68 11.59
C SER A 63 5.08 -1.42 12.93
N ASN A 64 4.03 -1.28 13.75
CA ASN A 64 3.90 -2.01 15.01
C ASN A 64 3.76 -3.52 14.81
N PHE A 65 3.05 -3.97 13.75
CA PHE A 65 3.01 -5.40 13.41
C PHE A 65 4.37 -5.91 12.93
N LEU A 66 5.09 -5.14 12.11
CA LEU A 66 6.43 -5.52 11.64
C LEU A 66 7.45 -5.57 12.78
N LEU A 67 7.37 -4.66 13.74
CA LEU A 67 8.16 -4.73 14.95
C LEU A 67 7.93 -6.06 15.69
N LYS A 68 6.68 -6.48 15.80
CA LYS A 68 6.31 -7.74 16.46
C LYS A 68 6.82 -8.99 15.74
N TYR A 69 6.77 -9.01 14.39
CA TYR A 69 7.10 -10.21 13.60
C TYR A 69 8.56 -10.28 13.15
N LEU A 70 9.19 -9.12 12.92
CA LEU A 70 10.53 -9.01 12.33
C LEU A 70 11.53 -8.25 13.19
N ASP A 71 11.11 -7.73 14.33
CA ASP A 71 11.92 -6.78 15.14
C ASP A 71 12.41 -5.60 14.25
N THR A 72 11.58 -5.16 13.32
CA THR A 72 11.90 -4.12 12.33
C THR A 72 10.89 -2.99 12.43
N ARG A 73 11.39 -1.75 12.45
CA ARG A 73 10.57 -0.54 12.42
C ARG A 73 10.68 0.12 11.06
N LEU A 74 9.54 0.56 10.50
CA LEU A 74 9.54 1.37 9.28
C LEU A 74 9.75 2.85 9.65
N ASN A 75 10.38 3.62 8.74
CA ASN A 75 10.18 5.05 8.74
C ASN A 75 8.71 5.33 8.40
N ILE A 76 8.08 6.22 9.12
CA ILE A 76 6.67 6.54 8.98
C ILE A 76 6.53 8.00 8.60
N PHE A 77 5.72 8.28 7.59
CA PHE A 77 5.31 9.64 7.25
C PHE A 77 3.79 9.70 7.15
N ASP A 78 3.20 10.66 7.84
CA ASP A 78 1.80 11.03 7.66
C ASP A 78 1.67 12.55 7.74
N ARG A 79 0.89 13.13 6.81
CA ARG A 79 0.71 14.58 6.70
C ARG A 79 -0.29 15.12 7.73
N TYR A 80 -1.20 14.28 8.20
CA TYR A 80 -2.34 14.67 9.02
C TYR A 80 -2.31 14.10 10.43
N VAL A 81 -1.61 12.99 10.60
CA VAL A 81 -1.58 12.24 11.86
C VAL A 81 -0.15 12.09 12.34
N ARG A 82 0.08 12.41 13.61
CA ARG A 82 1.35 12.13 14.28
C ARG A 82 1.07 11.70 15.71
N MET A 83 1.52 10.51 16.07
CA MET A 83 1.52 10.05 17.45
C MET A 83 2.95 9.96 17.95
N GLU A 84 3.23 10.67 19.04
CA GLU A 84 4.49 10.50 19.75
C GLU A 84 4.40 9.25 20.61
N ASN A 85 4.99 8.16 20.15
CA ASN A 85 5.26 6.99 20.96
C ASN A 85 6.64 6.41 20.60
N GLU A 86 7.24 5.70 21.54
CA GLU A 86 8.60 5.15 21.39
C GLU A 86 8.73 4.12 20.27
N ASN A 87 7.62 3.57 19.77
CA ASN A 87 7.59 2.54 18.74
C ASN A 87 7.51 3.10 17.32
N ASN A 88 7.11 4.36 17.14
CA ASN A 88 6.88 4.96 15.84
C ASN A 88 8.06 5.86 15.43
N LEU A 89 8.63 5.59 14.25
CA LEU A 89 9.70 6.39 13.64
C LEU A 89 9.09 7.40 12.65
N TYR A 90 8.34 8.39 13.14
CA TYR A 90 7.87 9.47 12.28
C TYR A 90 9.04 10.31 11.79
N ILE A 91 9.07 10.51 10.48
CA ILE A 91 10.01 11.43 9.83
C ILE A 91 9.29 12.69 9.37
N ASP A 92 10.05 13.77 9.25
CA ASP A 92 9.53 15.03 8.72
C ASP A 92 9.53 15.02 7.18
N GLU A 93 8.67 15.85 6.57
CA GLU A 93 8.58 15.97 5.10
C GLU A 93 9.93 16.31 4.46
N ALA A 94 10.74 17.15 5.11
CA ALA A 94 12.10 17.49 4.65
C ALA A 94 13.07 16.29 4.65
N SER A 95 12.75 15.21 5.34
CA SER A 95 13.54 13.98 5.40
C SER A 95 13.09 12.91 4.39
N LEU A 96 12.03 13.20 3.63
CA LEU A 96 11.59 12.31 2.57
C LEU A 96 12.66 12.21 1.47
N ARG A 97 12.93 10.98 1.04
CA ARG A 97 13.89 10.63 0.00
C ARG A 97 13.40 9.43 -0.78
N LYS A 98 14.16 8.90 -1.70
CA LYS A 98 13.87 7.61 -2.32
C LYS A 98 14.17 6.45 -1.36
N TYR A 99 13.29 5.45 -1.36
CA TYR A 99 13.38 4.23 -0.56
C TYR A 99 13.28 2.99 -1.45
N ARG A 100 13.89 1.90 -1.06
CA ARG A 100 13.78 0.61 -1.76
C ARG A 100 12.41 -0.02 -1.61
N LEU A 101 11.72 0.26 -0.51
CA LEU A 101 10.33 -0.11 -0.31
C LEU A 101 9.53 1.12 0.12
N VAL A 102 8.50 1.45 -0.62
CA VAL A 102 7.47 2.39 -0.18
C VAL A 102 6.18 1.62 0.01
N VAL A 103 5.60 1.75 1.19
CA VAL A 103 4.26 1.23 1.49
C VAL A 103 3.27 2.39 1.40
N ASN A 104 2.14 2.16 0.77
CA ASN A 104 1.01 3.04 0.78
C ASN A 104 -0.27 2.21 0.96
N SER A 105 -0.87 2.34 2.13
CA SER A 105 -2.03 1.55 2.50
C SER A 105 -3.24 2.43 2.72
N ALA A 106 -4.22 2.34 1.79
CA ALA A 106 -5.50 3.06 1.82
C ALA A 106 -5.37 4.60 1.74
N MET A 107 -4.54 5.11 0.80
CA MET A 107 -4.48 6.56 0.50
C MET A 107 -4.85 6.86 -0.96
N PHE A 108 -4.68 5.91 -1.89
CA PHE A 108 -4.93 6.13 -3.33
C PHE A 108 -6.38 6.52 -3.64
N GLU A 109 -7.31 6.12 -2.83
CA GLU A 109 -8.72 6.53 -2.88
C GLU A 109 -8.99 7.93 -2.34
N HIS A 110 -8.08 8.49 -1.53
CA HIS A 110 -8.21 9.77 -0.84
C HIS A 110 -7.50 10.92 -1.57
N VAL A 111 -7.47 10.93 -2.90
CA VAL A 111 -6.74 11.93 -3.67
C VAL A 111 -7.68 12.75 -4.55
N LEU A 112 -7.45 14.06 -4.62
CA LEU A 112 -8.19 14.96 -5.51
C LEU A 112 -7.65 14.94 -6.94
N ASP A 113 -6.37 14.63 -7.10
CA ASP A 113 -5.69 14.63 -8.37
C ASP A 113 -4.51 13.65 -8.39
N ARG A 114 -3.92 13.52 -9.56
CA ARG A 114 -2.81 12.62 -9.79
C ARG A 114 -1.49 13.06 -9.13
N HIS A 115 -1.36 14.33 -8.74
CA HIS A 115 -0.13 14.84 -8.16
C HIS A 115 0.25 14.07 -6.90
N ALA A 116 -0.71 13.83 -6.01
CA ALA A 116 -0.51 13.06 -4.78
C ALA A 116 -0.04 11.61 -5.06
N LEU A 117 -0.59 10.98 -6.10
CA LEU A 117 -0.13 9.63 -6.52
C LEU A 117 1.30 9.66 -7.07
N ASN A 118 1.64 10.67 -7.86
CA ASN A 118 2.99 10.84 -8.39
C ASN A 118 4.01 11.13 -7.29
N GLU A 119 3.62 11.83 -6.24
CA GLU A 119 4.45 12.08 -5.06
C GLU A 119 4.87 10.75 -4.41
N VAL A 120 3.92 9.86 -4.12
CA VAL A 120 4.21 8.51 -3.58
C VAL A 120 5.19 7.76 -4.49
N ASN A 121 4.91 7.73 -5.81
CA ASN A 121 5.81 7.05 -6.75
C ASN A 121 7.20 7.67 -6.81
N SER A 122 7.35 8.98 -6.62
CA SER A 122 8.66 9.65 -6.65
C SER A 122 9.58 9.25 -5.51
N LEU A 123 9.01 8.73 -4.42
CA LEU A 123 9.74 8.23 -3.26
C LEU A 123 10.22 6.78 -3.44
N VAL A 124 9.80 6.08 -4.49
CA VAL A 124 10.28 4.74 -4.79
C VAL A 124 11.61 4.82 -5.54
N ALA A 125 12.63 4.12 -5.06
CA ALA A 125 13.92 4.02 -5.75
C ALA A 125 13.76 3.38 -7.15
N ASP A 126 14.73 3.63 -8.04
CA ASP A 126 14.66 3.16 -9.43
C ASP A 126 14.73 1.62 -9.54
N ASP A 127 15.24 0.97 -8.51
CA ASP A 127 15.28 -0.49 -8.29
C ASP A 127 14.32 -0.95 -7.18
N GLY A 128 13.40 -0.08 -6.74
CA GLY A 128 12.54 -0.31 -5.59
C GLY A 128 11.22 -1.00 -5.89
N VAL A 129 10.42 -1.12 -4.82
CA VAL A 129 9.09 -1.73 -4.81
C VAL A 129 8.10 -0.76 -4.18
N LEU A 130 6.91 -0.63 -4.79
CA LEU A 130 5.76 0.01 -4.17
C LEU A 130 4.79 -1.07 -3.69
N MET A 131 4.56 -1.16 -2.39
CA MET A 131 3.42 -1.89 -1.84
C MET A 131 2.21 -0.97 -1.82
N LEU A 132 1.12 -1.41 -2.43
CA LEU A 132 -0.10 -0.63 -2.55
C LEU A 132 -1.32 -1.43 -2.08
N HIS A 133 -2.10 -0.83 -1.19
CA HIS A 133 -3.45 -1.30 -0.84
C HIS A 133 -4.48 -0.23 -1.21
N THR A 134 -5.41 -0.57 -2.07
CA THR A 134 -6.58 0.24 -2.45
C THR A 134 -7.63 -0.67 -3.07
N VAL A 135 -8.86 -0.20 -3.23
CA VAL A 135 -9.88 -0.95 -3.95
C VAL A 135 -9.73 -0.72 -5.45
N VAL A 136 -9.60 -1.82 -6.19
CA VAL A 136 -9.63 -1.82 -7.66
C VAL A 136 -10.92 -2.50 -8.09
N CYS A 137 -11.75 -1.83 -8.90
CA CYS A 137 -13.01 -2.36 -9.39
C CYS A 137 -13.23 -2.02 -10.86
N GLU A 138 -13.76 -2.97 -11.65
CA GLU A 138 -14.04 -2.75 -13.07
C GLU A 138 -15.33 -1.94 -13.31
N ARG A 139 -16.26 -2.02 -12.37
CA ARG A 139 -17.52 -1.28 -12.42
C ARG A 139 -17.84 -0.75 -11.04
N ILE A 140 -18.01 0.55 -10.95
CA ILE A 140 -18.50 1.19 -9.74
C ILE A 140 -19.98 0.79 -9.57
N PRO A 141 -20.36 0.17 -8.44
CA PRO A 141 -21.74 -0.14 -8.15
C PRO A 141 -22.60 1.14 -8.19
N LYS A 142 -23.80 1.03 -8.76
CA LYS A 142 -24.80 2.11 -8.71
C LYS A 142 -25.64 1.99 -7.44
N ASP A 143 -24.98 1.79 -6.33
CA ASP A 143 -25.55 1.60 -5.01
C ASP A 143 -24.97 2.67 -4.07
N PRO A 144 -25.77 3.61 -3.58
CA PRO A 144 -25.29 4.66 -2.68
C PRO A 144 -24.79 4.09 -1.35
N ASP A 145 -25.26 2.91 -0.95
CA ASP A 145 -24.85 2.24 0.29
C ASP A 145 -23.63 1.34 0.12
N TRP A 146 -23.01 1.34 -1.08
CA TRP A 146 -21.76 0.60 -1.27
C TRP A 146 -20.70 1.11 -0.30
N PHE A 147 -20.13 0.19 0.49
CA PHE A 147 -19.20 0.50 1.59
C PHE A 147 -18.05 1.44 1.19
N TYR A 148 -17.65 1.44 -0.08
CA TYR A 148 -16.53 2.26 -0.55
C TYR A 148 -16.95 3.68 -0.94
N PHE A 149 -18.26 3.96 -1.06
CA PHE A 149 -18.82 5.32 -1.19
C PHE A 149 -19.12 5.97 0.15
N THR A 150 -19.35 5.18 1.20
CA THR A 150 -19.69 5.68 2.53
C THR A 150 -18.66 6.68 3.09
N PRO A 151 -17.33 6.45 2.93
CA PRO A 151 -16.34 7.45 3.31
C PRO A 151 -16.39 8.66 2.35
N VAL A 152 -16.78 9.82 2.88
CA VAL A 152 -16.89 11.08 2.09
C VAL A 152 -15.55 11.56 1.52
N VAL A 153 -14.46 10.94 1.95
CA VAL A 153 -13.09 11.22 1.51
C VAL A 153 -12.61 10.29 0.38
N HIS A 154 -13.42 9.30 -0.04
CA HIS A 154 -13.09 8.49 -1.21
C HIS A 154 -13.49 9.21 -2.49
N THR A 155 -12.52 9.81 -3.15
CA THR A 155 -12.73 10.64 -4.35
C THR A 155 -12.15 10.03 -5.62
N ALA A 156 -11.28 9.03 -5.48
CA ALA A 156 -10.65 8.33 -6.59
C ALA A 156 -11.00 6.83 -6.60
N PHE A 157 -11.39 6.34 -7.78
CA PHE A 157 -11.74 4.94 -8.00
C PHE A 157 -10.84 4.36 -9.09
N HIS A 158 -10.19 3.25 -8.78
CA HIS A 158 -9.22 2.63 -9.67
C HIS A 158 -9.80 1.40 -10.36
N THR A 159 -9.41 1.20 -11.62
CA THR A 159 -9.69 -0.01 -12.41
C THR A 159 -8.38 -0.73 -12.71
N ASN A 160 -8.44 -2.01 -13.12
CA ASN A 160 -7.25 -2.72 -13.60
C ASN A 160 -6.55 -1.95 -14.73
N LYS A 161 -7.34 -1.35 -15.63
CA LYS A 161 -6.80 -0.53 -16.73
C LYS A 161 -6.06 0.70 -16.22
N SER A 162 -6.65 1.47 -15.29
CA SER A 162 -5.99 2.67 -14.75
C SER A 162 -4.73 2.33 -13.96
N MET A 163 -4.75 1.25 -13.18
CA MET A 163 -3.58 0.78 -12.45
C MET A 163 -2.47 0.26 -13.39
N GLY A 164 -2.83 -0.46 -14.45
CA GLY A 164 -1.88 -0.87 -15.48
C GLY A 164 -1.21 0.32 -16.18
N LEU A 165 -1.97 1.37 -16.51
CA LEU A 165 -1.43 2.61 -17.09
C LEU A 165 -0.50 3.36 -16.12
N LEU A 166 -0.88 3.48 -14.84
CA LEU A 166 -0.02 4.09 -13.82
C LEU A 166 1.29 3.32 -13.69
N MET A 167 1.22 1.98 -13.60
CA MET A 167 2.36 1.10 -13.50
C MET A 167 3.33 1.25 -14.68
N GLU A 168 2.81 1.29 -15.91
CA GLU A 168 3.59 1.49 -17.12
C GLU A 168 4.29 2.85 -17.12
N GLN A 169 3.54 3.94 -16.85
CA GLN A 169 4.04 5.30 -16.84
C GLN A 169 5.09 5.56 -15.75
N TRP A 170 4.98 4.85 -14.62
CA TRP A 170 5.93 4.95 -13.50
C TRP A 170 7.11 3.99 -13.61
N GLY A 171 7.19 3.20 -14.69
CA GLY A 171 8.32 2.32 -14.97
C GLY A 171 8.38 1.06 -14.12
N TYR A 172 7.24 0.50 -13.74
CA TYR A 172 7.17 -0.83 -13.14
C TYR A 172 7.05 -1.91 -14.21
N ALA A 173 7.65 -3.09 -13.98
CA ALA A 173 7.69 -4.20 -14.94
C ALA A 173 6.80 -5.38 -14.56
N ALA A 174 6.68 -5.66 -13.28
CA ALA A 174 5.93 -6.79 -12.76
C ALA A 174 5.19 -6.43 -11.48
N SER A 175 4.20 -7.20 -11.12
CA SER A 175 3.53 -7.11 -9.84
C SER A 175 3.25 -8.47 -9.23
N ILE A 176 3.14 -8.46 -7.90
CA ILE A 176 2.63 -9.56 -7.09
C ILE A 176 1.40 -9.04 -6.37
N TYR A 177 0.36 -9.85 -6.27
CA TYR A 177 -0.81 -9.56 -5.45
C TYR A 177 -1.00 -10.63 -4.39
N SER A 178 -1.26 -10.22 -3.15
CA SER A 178 -1.68 -11.11 -2.07
C SER A 178 -3.16 -10.88 -1.75
N PRO A 179 -4.05 -11.86 -1.98
CA PRO A 179 -5.47 -11.76 -1.63
C PRO A 179 -5.71 -11.55 -0.13
N GLN A 180 -4.89 -12.16 0.73
CA GLN A 180 -4.98 -12.04 2.18
C GLN A 180 -4.61 -10.63 2.64
N ALA A 181 -3.47 -10.12 2.16
CA ALA A 181 -3.02 -8.76 2.45
C ALA A 181 -3.80 -7.70 1.67
N LYS A 182 -4.63 -8.10 0.71
CA LYS A 182 -5.35 -7.22 -0.24
C LYS A 182 -4.42 -6.15 -0.83
N SER A 183 -3.18 -6.52 -1.15
CA SER A 183 -2.13 -5.58 -1.53
C SER A 183 -1.35 -6.07 -2.74
N TRP A 184 -1.00 -5.11 -3.60
CA TRP A 184 -0.06 -5.30 -4.69
C TRP A 184 1.33 -4.89 -4.27
N PHE A 185 2.34 -5.58 -4.80
CA PHE A 185 3.75 -5.21 -4.73
C PHE A 185 4.21 -4.96 -6.17
N LEU A 186 4.47 -3.71 -6.52
CA LEU A 186 4.85 -3.28 -7.87
C LEU A 186 6.37 -3.14 -7.93
N PHE A 187 7.01 -3.85 -8.85
CA PHE A 187 8.47 -3.92 -8.98
C PHE A 187 8.96 -3.02 -10.10
N LYS A 188 9.88 -2.09 -9.80
CA LYS A 188 10.53 -1.25 -10.81
C LYS A 188 11.31 -2.09 -11.83
N LYS A 189 11.45 -1.58 -13.07
CA LYS A 189 12.16 -2.28 -14.17
C LYS A 189 13.60 -2.66 -13.85
N GLN A 190 14.25 -1.92 -12.94
CA GLN A 190 15.63 -2.18 -12.53
C GLN A 190 15.74 -3.05 -11.29
N HIS A 191 14.62 -3.56 -10.77
CA HIS A 191 14.63 -4.38 -9.56
C HIS A 191 15.41 -5.68 -9.77
N PRO A 192 16.39 -6.01 -8.90
CA PRO A 192 17.32 -7.12 -9.14
C PRO A 192 16.67 -8.49 -9.13
N GLN A 193 15.50 -8.62 -8.52
CA GLN A 193 14.78 -9.89 -8.41
C GLN A 193 13.79 -10.15 -9.55
N LEU A 194 13.64 -9.26 -10.53
CA LEU A 194 12.70 -9.46 -11.65
C LEU A 194 12.99 -10.73 -12.42
N SER A 195 14.27 -11.02 -12.64
CA SER A 195 14.67 -12.31 -13.23
C SER A 195 14.43 -13.42 -12.21
N GLY A 196 13.55 -14.38 -12.58
CA GLY A 196 13.18 -15.49 -11.69
C GLY A 196 12.16 -15.17 -10.60
N LEU A 197 11.52 -13.99 -10.65
CA LEU A 197 10.52 -13.60 -9.64
C LEU A 197 9.31 -14.55 -9.66
N GLU A 198 8.86 -14.96 -10.83
CA GLU A 198 7.73 -15.89 -10.99
C GLU A 198 8.01 -17.25 -10.35
N GLU A 199 9.19 -17.80 -10.59
CA GLU A 199 9.64 -19.08 -10.02
C GLU A 199 9.76 -18.99 -8.49
N LYS A 200 10.28 -17.88 -7.97
CA LYS A 200 10.38 -17.65 -6.53
C LYS A 200 9.00 -17.59 -5.87
N ILE A 201 8.05 -16.87 -6.49
CA ILE A 201 6.67 -16.79 -5.99
C ILE A 201 5.98 -18.14 -6.07
N SER A 202 6.21 -18.91 -7.13
CA SER A 202 5.71 -20.29 -7.24
C SER A 202 6.27 -21.19 -6.12
N GLY A 203 7.57 -21.06 -5.82
CA GLY A 203 8.22 -21.78 -4.72
C GLY A 203 7.58 -21.45 -3.36
N ILE A 204 7.42 -20.15 -3.05
CA ILE A 204 6.77 -19.69 -1.81
C ILE A 204 5.36 -20.26 -1.68
N ASN A 205 4.55 -20.19 -2.75
CA ASN A 205 3.19 -20.75 -2.76
C ASN A 205 3.20 -22.27 -2.49
N GLY A 206 4.20 -22.98 -3.01
CA GLY A 206 4.40 -24.41 -2.74
C GLY A 206 4.73 -24.71 -1.27
N GLU A 207 5.60 -23.91 -0.65
CA GLU A 207 5.98 -24.06 0.76
C GLU A 207 4.82 -23.81 1.72
N VAL A 208 4.02 -22.74 1.45
CA VAL A 208 2.85 -22.41 2.29
C VAL A 208 1.60 -23.22 1.92
N GLN A 209 1.69 -24.11 0.92
CA GLN A 209 0.62 -24.97 0.43
C GLN A 209 -0.69 -24.23 0.09
N THR A 210 -0.56 -22.96 -0.33
CA THR A 210 -1.67 -22.12 -0.75
C THR A 210 -1.19 -21.11 -1.78
N LYS A 211 -2.08 -20.66 -2.65
CA LYS A 211 -1.79 -19.56 -3.59
C LYS A 211 -1.82 -18.21 -2.86
N TYR A 212 -0.79 -17.99 -2.03
CA TYR A 212 -0.67 -16.79 -1.19
C TYR A 212 -0.33 -15.55 -2.00
N PHE A 213 0.45 -15.72 -3.08
CA PHE A 213 0.83 -14.66 -4.01
C PHE A 213 0.49 -15.01 -5.44
N HIS A 214 0.01 -14.02 -6.19
CA HIS A 214 -0.21 -14.08 -7.62
C HIS A 214 0.81 -13.20 -8.32
N TYR A 215 1.55 -13.73 -9.27
CA TYR A 215 2.52 -12.99 -10.07
C TYR A 215 1.96 -12.67 -11.46
N LYS A 216 2.37 -11.50 -12.01
CA LYS A 216 2.17 -11.14 -13.42
C LYS A 216 3.25 -10.18 -13.88
N ALA A 217 3.77 -10.38 -15.08
CA ALA A 217 4.45 -9.34 -15.84
C ALA A 217 3.42 -8.26 -16.19
N GLY A 218 3.58 -7.05 -15.63
CA GLY A 218 2.56 -6.01 -15.61
C GLY A 218 1.70 -6.05 -14.34
N PHE A 219 0.50 -5.48 -14.39
CA PHE A 219 -0.41 -5.40 -13.26
C PHE A 219 -1.22 -6.68 -13.09
N VAL A 220 -1.24 -7.27 -11.89
CA VAL A 220 -2.12 -8.40 -11.56
C VAL A 220 -3.55 -7.89 -11.49
N ASP A 221 -4.41 -8.39 -12.37
CA ASP A 221 -5.83 -8.01 -12.41
C ASP A 221 -6.57 -8.55 -11.17
N TYR A 222 -7.21 -7.70 -10.42
CA TYR A 222 -7.92 -8.09 -9.20
C TYR A 222 -9.11 -9.02 -9.44
N TRP A 223 -9.83 -8.81 -10.55
CA TRP A 223 -11.07 -9.56 -10.85
C TRP A 223 -10.88 -10.70 -11.85
N LYS A 224 -9.66 -10.95 -12.30
CA LYS A 224 -9.41 -11.96 -13.35
C LYS A 224 -8.49 -13.06 -12.84
N GLY A 225 -9.09 -14.16 -12.42
CA GLY A 225 -8.42 -15.45 -12.39
C GLY A 225 -7.35 -15.62 -11.31
N PHE A 226 -7.69 -15.30 -10.12
CA PHE A 226 -6.95 -15.80 -9.00
C PHE A 226 -7.46 -17.18 -8.58
#